data_4b43042d5bd408557b5c2f3202efa5db
#
_entry.id   4b43042d5bd408557b5c2f3202efa5db
#
_cell.length_a   1.000
_cell.length_b   1.000
_cell.length_c   1.000
_cell.angle_alpha   90.00
_cell.angle_beta   90.00
_cell.angle_gamma   90.00
#
_symmetry.space_group_name_H-M   'P 1'
#
loop_
_entity.id
_entity.type
_entity.pdbx_description
1 polymer ?
#
loop_
_entity_poly.entity_id
_entity_poly.type
_entity_poly.pdbx_seq_one_letter_code
_entity_poly.pdbx_strand_id
1 'polypeptide(L)'
;MLDARPRLPRLRVDWLTVLGVVAVIVAAGAIAVKNASPEGANRILNVSYDPTRELYAAIDRTFVAQYRARTGITLDIKESHGGSGRQLRSVLDGSQKASVVSLALISDIDTLSKRGLVASDWRRRLPNQSVPYTSTIVFVVRKGNPKGVHDWPDLIKGDVSVVTPNPRSSGNGQLSVLAAWGSVATRGGSHSQAVDYVRTLLRHVAVSDAGARSAGDSFTLARVGDVQLTWENEALREVAANKDELELIYPPVSILAEPAVTWVDANVTDTKTAGYAKAYLDYLFTDAGQEQVAQYGYRPFKPEILARHSNRLPPLALFPIGAIAKDWADAREQFFGTNGILDAISAPSGAVSGT
;
A
#
# COMPACT_ATOMS: atom_id res chain seq x y z
N MET A 1 -57.25 40.43 -67.68
CA MET A 1 -56.80 40.19 -66.32
C MET A 1 -56.03 38.86 -66.31
N LEU A 2 -54.71 38.90 -66.33
CA LEU A 2 -53.83 37.72 -66.36
C LEU A 2 -53.34 37.46 -64.94
N ASP A 3 -53.67 36.30 -64.44
CA ASP A 3 -53.31 35.81 -63.11
C ASP A 3 -51.85 35.29 -63.12
N ALA A 4 -50.92 36.10 -62.53
CA ALA A 4 -49.49 35.73 -62.43
C ALA A 4 -49.25 35.10 -61.07
N ARG A 5 -49.25 33.76 -61.00
CA ARG A 5 -48.83 33.03 -59.79
C ARG A 5 -47.30 33.04 -59.69
N PRO A 6 -46.71 33.40 -58.53
CA PRO A 6 -45.28 33.39 -58.34
C PRO A 6 -44.76 31.92 -58.30
N ARG A 7 -43.75 31.61 -59.11
CA ARG A 7 -43.03 30.34 -59.10
C ARG A 7 -42.04 30.37 -57.93
N LEU A 8 -42.23 29.52 -56.94
CA LEU A 8 -41.26 29.26 -55.87
C LEU A 8 -39.93 28.69 -56.45
N PRO A 9 -38.79 29.16 -56.01
CA PRO A 9 -37.47 28.65 -56.45
C PRO A 9 -37.33 27.18 -56.03
N ARG A 10 -37.00 26.27 -56.99
CA ARG A 10 -36.63 24.92 -56.70
C ARG A 10 -35.22 24.91 -56.08
N LEU A 11 -35.15 24.69 -54.73
CA LEU A 11 -33.90 24.40 -54.03
C LEU A 11 -33.32 23.11 -54.63
N ARG A 12 -32.26 23.23 -55.44
CA ARG A 12 -31.44 22.11 -55.82
C ARG A 12 -30.58 21.78 -54.59
N VAL A 13 -30.98 20.80 -53.84
CA VAL A 13 -30.14 20.26 -52.76
C VAL A 13 -29.00 19.50 -53.42
N ASP A 14 -27.79 20.04 -53.32
CA ASP A 14 -26.60 19.37 -53.85
C ASP A 14 -26.32 18.14 -52.94
N TRP A 15 -26.21 16.99 -53.57
CA TRP A 15 -26.03 15.71 -52.88
C TRP A 15 -24.74 15.70 -52.02
N LEU A 16 -23.70 16.47 -52.40
CA LEU A 16 -22.49 16.68 -51.59
C LEU A 16 -22.80 17.39 -50.29
N THR A 17 -23.72 18.33 -50.29
CA THR A 17 -24.20 19.02 -49.07
C THR A 17 -24.93 18.04 -48.13
N VAL A 18 -25.73 17.13 -48.69
CA VAL A 18 -26.44 16.09 -47.90
C VAL A 18 -25.44 15.12 -47.28
N LEU A 19 -24.42 14.67 -48.01
CA LEU A 19 -23.35 13.81 -47.51
C LEU A 19 -22.56 14.51 -46.41
N GLY A 20 -22.22 15.79 -46.57
CA GLY A 20 -21.53 16.57 -45.55
C GLY A 20 -22.32 16.68 -44.26
N VAL A 21 -23.62 16.95 -44.33
CA VAL A 21 -24.51 17.02 -43.16
C VAL A 21 -24.65 15.66 -42.49
N VAL A 22 -24.78 14.56 -43.22
CA VAL A 22 -24.83 13.20 -42.68
C VAL A 22 -23.52 12.85 -42.00
N ALA A 23 -22.35 13.18 -42.59
CA ALA A 23 -21.05 12.97 -41.97
C ALA A 23 -20.88 13.75 -40.67
N VAL A 24 -21.35 15.00 -40.63
CA VAL A 24 -21.32 15.83 -39.40
C VAL A 24 -22.24 15.24 -38.32
N ILE A 25 -23.45 14.78 -38.70
CA ILE A 25 -24.37 14.16 -37.72
C ILE A 25 -23.80 12.85 -37.17
N VAL A 26 -23.17 12.01 -38.03
CA VAL A 26 -22.52 10.78 -37.58
C VAL A 26 -21.31 11.07 -36.68
N ALA A 27 -20.48 12.05 -37.04
CA ALA A 27 -19.37 12.47 -36.23
C ALA A 27 -19.83 13.07 -34.89
N ALA A 28 -20.84 13.93 -34.89
CA ALA A 28 -21.45 14.50 -33.66
C ALA A 28 -22.11 13.39 -32.82
N GLY A 29 -22.78 12.42 -33.43
CA GLY A 29 -23.33 11.24 -32.77
C GLY A 29 -22.23 10.38 -32.12
N ALA A 30 -21.13 10.12 -32.81
CA ALA A 30 -19.98 9.37 -32.30
C ALA A 30 -19.28 10.10 -31.16
N ILE A 31 -19.15 11.43 -31.25
CA ILE A 31 -18.62 12.31 -30.17
C ILE A 31 -19.59 12.33 -28.97
N ALA A 32 -20.89 12.43 -29.20
CA ALA A 32 -21.90 12.38 -28.15
C ALA A 32 -21.95 11.03 -27.44
N VAL A 33 -21.83 9.91 -28.16
CA VAL A 33 -21.73 8.55 -27.58
C VAL A 33 -20.43 8.39 -26.81
N LYS A 34 -19.31 8.91 -27.30
CA LYS A 34 -18.02 8.90 -26.58
C LYS A 34 -18.04 9.77 -25.32
N ASN A 35 -18.75 10.91 -25.36
CA ASN A 35 -18.87 11.81 -24.23
C ASN A 35 -20.07 11.47 -23.31
N ALA A 36 -21.05 10.68 -23.79
CA ALA A 36 -22.18 10.18 -23.00
C ALA A 36 -21.85 8.91 -22.18
N SER A 37 -20.69 8.31 -22.40
CA SER A 37 -20.11 7.44 -21.36
C SER A 37 -19.71 8.37 -20.22
N PRO A 38 -20.39 8.34 -19.04
CA PRO A 38 -20.01 9.23 -17.94
C PRO A 38 -18.58 8.85 -17.55
N GLU A 39 -17.61 9.66 -17.95
CA GLU A 39 -16.26 9.58 -17.41
C GLU A 39 -16.40 9.65 -15.88
N GLY A 40 -16.19 8.51 -15.23
CA GLY A 40 -16.28 8.40 -13.78
C GLY A 40 -17.44 7.56 -13.22
N ALA A 41 -18.49 7.18 -14.01
CA ALA A 41 -19.64 6.44 -13.46
C ALA A 41 -19.30 5.05 -12.91
N ASN A 42 -18.20 4.43 -13.34
CA ASN A 42 -17.76 3.10 -12.91
C ASN A 42 -16.30 3.14 -12.43
N ARG A 43 -15.94 4.16 -11.65
CA ARG A 43 -14.57 4.37 -11.19
C ARG A 43 -14.47 4.19 -9.69
N ILE A 44 -13.37 3.59 -9.24
CA ILE A 44 -12.90 3.61 -7.86
C ILE A 44 -11.45 4.05 -7.81
N LEU A 45 -11.06 4.69 -6.71
CA LEU A 45 -9.68 5.02 -6.39
C LEU A 45 -9.22 4.18 -5.21
N ASN A 46 -8.20 3.35 -5.42
CA ASN A 46 -7.48 2.65 -4.35
C ASN A 46 -6.27 3.47 -3.92
N VAL A 47 -6.26 3.91 -2.69
CA VAL A 47 -5.11 4.59 -2.07
C VAL A 47 -4.38 3.58 -1.21
N SER A 48 -3.17 3.17 -1.65
CA SER A 48 -2.45 2.06 -1.05
C SER A 48 -1.00 2.39 -0.70
N TYR A 49 -0.41 1.60 0.19
CA TYR A 49 0.99 1.74 0.56
C TYR A 49 1.92 1.18 -0.54
N ASP A 50 3.15 1.73 -0.63
CA ASP A 50 4.08 1.53 -1.77
C ASP A 50 4.30 0.09 -2.23
N PRO A 51 4.55 -0.90 -1.35
CA PRO A 51 4.90 -2.26 -1.75
C PRO A 51 3.84 -3.01 -2.55
N THR A 52 2.60 -2.54 -2.55
CA THR A 52 1.47 -3.24 -3.18
C THR A 52 1.30 -2.98 -4.67
N ARG A 53 2.11 -2.16 -5.28
CA ARG A 53 2.01 -1.71 -6.67
C ARG A 53 1.79 -2.85 -7.68
N GLU A 54 2.68 -3.82 -7.65
CA GLU A 54 2.65 -4.95 -8.57
C GLU A 54 1.49 -5.90 -8.27
N LEU A 55 1.18 -6.10 -6.99
CA LEU A 55 0.05 -6.91 -6.55
C LEU A 55 -1.27 -6.32 -7.05
N TYR A 56 -1.53 -5.04 -6.78
CA TYR A 56 -2.78 -4.41 -7.21
C TYR A 56 -2.88 -4.29 -8.72
N ALA A 57 -1.78 -4.01 -9.43
CA ALA A 57 -1.79 -4.03 -10.90
C ALA A 57 -2.20 -5.40 -11.48
N ALA A 58 -1.87 -6.51 -10.81
CA ALA A 58 -2.30 -7.85 -11.22
C ALA A 58 -3.76 -8.12 -10.82
N ILE A 59 -4.15 -7.77 -9.60
CA ILE A 59 -5.52 -7.89 -9.08
C ILE A 59 -6.48 -7.12 -9.96
N ASP A 60 -6.18 -5.87 -10.28
CA ASP A 60 -7.03 -5.01 -11.10
C ASP A 60 -7.35 -5.64 -12.46
N ARG A 61 -6.32 -6.12 -13.16
CA ARG A 61 -6.50 -6.79 -14.45
C ARG A 61 -7.45 -7.98 -14.35
N THR A 62 -7.24 -8.83 -13.35
CA THR A 62 -8.03 -10.07 -13.21
C THR A 62 -9.43 -9.76 -12.70
N PHE A 63 -9.56 -8.90 -11.71
CA PHE A 63 -10.84 -8.51 -11.16
C PHE A 63 -11.72 -7.80 -12.18
N VAL A 64 -11.19 -6.80 -12.91
CA VAL A 64 -11.96 -6.07 -13.94
C VAL A 64 -12.46 -7.01 -15.04
N ALA A 65 -11.62 -7.97 -15.49
CA ALA A 65 -12.03 -8.96 -16.48
C ALA A 65 -13.16 -9.86 -15.95
N GLN A 66 -13.03 -10.39 -14.73
CA GLN A 66 -14.06 -11.24 -14.12
C GLN A 66 -15.34 -10.46 -13.80
N TYR A 67 -15.20 -9.23 -13.28
CA TYR A 67 -16.34 -8.38 -12.97
C TYR A 67 -17.14 -8.04 -14.24
N ARG A 68 -16.45 -7.68 -15.32
CA ARG A 68 -17.08 -7.44 -16.63
C ARG A 68 -17.77 -8.69 -17.16
N ALA A 69 -17.15 -9.86 -17.11
CA ALA A 69 -17.75 -11.10 -17.58
C ALA A 69 -19.06 -11.43 -16.83
N ARG A 70 -19.13 -11.12 -15.53
CA ARG A 70 -20.29 -11.40 -14.67
C ARG A 70 -21.39 -10.35 -14.78
N THR A 71 -21.05 -9.08 -14.95
CA THR A 71 -22.00 -7.96 -14.81
C THR A 71 -22.20 -7.15 -16.10
N GLY A 72 -21.36 -7.32 -17.11
CA GLY A 72 -21.30 -6.48 -18.32
C GLY A 72 -20.63 -5.11 -18.06
N ILE A 73 -20.26 -4.77 -16.82
CA ILE A 73 -19.70 -3.46 -16.44
C ILE A 73 -18.17 -3.53 -16.46
N THR A 74 -17.52 -2.59 -17.15
CA THR A 74 -16.08 -2.39 -17.08
C THR A 74 -15.79 -1.32 -16.02
N LEU A 75 -15.05 -1.69 -14.97
CA LEU A 75 -14.61 -0.76 -13.94
C LEU A 75 -13.28 -0.09 -14.34
N ASP A 76 -13.16 1.19 -14.03
CA ASP A 76 -11.92 1.96 -14.11
C ASP A 76 -11.34 2.09 -12.67
N ILE A 77 -10.31 1.29 -12.37
CA ILE A 77 -9.64 1.31 -11.07
C ILE A 77 -8.42 2.21 -11.20
N LYS A 78 -8.38 3.25 -10.39
CA LYS A 78 -7.23 4.14 -10.27
C LYS A 78 -6.43 3.77 -9.02
N GLU A 79 -5.12 3.76 -9.16
CA GLU A 79 -4.20 3.44 -8.10
C GLU A 79 -3.38 4.66 -7.69
N SER A 80 -3.24 4.85 -6.38
CA SER A 80 -2.30 5.80 -5.80
C SER A 80 -1.43 5.07 -4.78
N HIS A 81 -0.12 5.02 -5.03
CA HIS A 81 0.84 4.34 -4.17
C HIS A 81 1.82 5.31 -3.53
N GLY A 82 2.10 5.12 -2.25
CA GLY A 82 3.06 5.95 -1.50
C GLY A 82 3.30 5.42 -0.09
N GLY A 83 4.18 6.05 0.67
CA GLY A 83 4.36 5.69 2.08
C GLY A 83 3.04 5.76 2.85
N SER A 84 2.70 4.73 3.66
CA SER A 84 1.38 4.58 4.29
C SER A 84 0.95 5.83 5.08
N GLY A 85 1.85 6.43 5.86
CA GLY A 85 1.56 7.64 6.59
C GLY A 85 1.30 8.86 5.70
N ARG A 86 1.88 8.91 4.48
CA ARG A 86 1.56 9.93 3.49
C ARG A 86 0.18 9.69 2.89
N GLN A 87 -0.13 8.45 2.54
CA GLN A 87 -1.43 8.05 2.00
C GLN A 87 -2.54 8.33 3.02
N LEU A 88 -2.34 7.97 4.28
CA LEU A 88 -3.26 8.32 5.36
C LEU A 88 -3.55 9.83 5.39
N ARG A 89 -2.50 10.68 5.37
CA ARG A 89 -2.68 12.14 5.39
C ARG A 89 -3.45 12.65 4.19
N SER A 90 -3.15 12.15 2.98
CA SER A 90 -3.85 12.58 1.76
C SER A 90 -5.34 12.22 1.72
N VAL A 91 -5.73 11.15 2.42
CA VAL A 91 -7.15 10.82 2.60
C VAL A 91 -7.79 11.69 3.70
N LEU A 92 -7.06 11.94 4.80
CA LEU A 92 -7.53 12.79 5.91
C LEU A 92 -7.78 14.24 5.49
N ASP A 93 -6.89 14.81 4.67
CA ASP A 93 -6.99 16.20 4.20
C ASP A 93 -7.87 16.36 2.94
N GLY A 94 -8.37 15.23 2.39
CA GLY A 94 -9.25 15.20 1.23
C GLY A 94 -8.56 15.44 -0.11
N SER A 95 -7.22 15.54 -0.16
CA SER A 95 -6.47 15.67 -1.42
C SER A 95 -6.59 14.42 -2.29
N GLN A 96 -6.86 13.27 -1.69
CA GLN A 96 -7.23 12.03 -2.37
C GLN A 96 -8.60 11.53 -1.86
N LYS A 97 -9.60 11.55 -2.72
CA LYS A 97 -10.94 11.01 -2.43
C LYS A 97 -10.94 9.50 -2.69
N ALA A 98 -10.23 8.74 -1.86
CA ALA A 98 -10.15 7.30 -1.96
C ALA A 98 -11.52 6.64 -1.84
N SER A 99 -11.86 5.73 -2.76
CA SER A 99 -12.99 4.82 -2.61
C SER A 99 -12.65 3.67 -1.67
N VAL A 100 -11.42 3.15 -1.80
CA VAL A 100 -10.87 2.12 -0.93
C VAL A 100 -9.47 2.54 -0.48
N VAL A 101 -9.08 2.05 0.69
CA VAL A 101 -7.73 2.21 1.23
C VAL A 101 -7.14 0.83 1.54
N SER A 102 -5.83 0.72 1.29
CA SER A 102 -5.01 -0.45 1.60
C SER A 102 -3.76 0.05 2.30
N LEU A 103 -3.76 0.08 3.63
CA LEU A 103 -2.72 0.72 4.42
C LEU A 103 -1.87 -0.31 5.19
N ALA A 104 -0.62 0.05 5.43
CA ALA A 104 0.37 -0.83 6.03
C ALA A 104 0.04 -1.25 7.47
N LEU A 105 -0.73 -0.42 8.18
CA LEU A 105 -1.01 -0.58 9.59
C LEU A 105 -2.51 -0.45 9.88
N ILE A 106 -3.03 -1.32 10.70
CA ILE A 106 -4.39 -1.25 11.23
C ILE A 106 -4.67 0.11 11.88
N SER A 107 -3.70 0.68 12.62
CA SER A 107 -3.81 1.99 13.25
C SER A 107 -3.99 3.16 12.28
N ASP A 108 -3.58 3.01 11.02
CA ASP A 108 -3.82 4.03 10.00
C ASP A 108 -5.30 4.09 9.65
N ILE A 109 -5.96 2.93 9.47
CA ILE A 109 -7.41 2.86 9.23
C ILE A 109 -8.19 3.27 10.47
N ASP A 110 -7.76 2.87 11.68
CA ASP A 110 -8.37 3.35 12.93
C ASP A 110 -8.34 4.88 13.04
N THR A 111 -7.29 5.51 12.51
CA THR A 111 -7.21 6.99 12.46
C THR A 111 -8.25 7.59 11.51
N LEU A 112 -8.49 6.99 10.33
CA LEU A 112 -9.58 7.38 9.43
C LEU A 112 -10.95 7.21 10.10
N SER A 113 -11.13 6.11 10.84
CA SER A 113 -12.36 5.82 11.56
C SER A 113 -12.62 6.84 12.69
N LYS A 114 -11.61 7.16 13.49
CA LYS A 114 -11.70 8.21 14.54
C LYS A 114 -12.06 9.58 13.97
N ARG A 115 -11.75 9.84 12.70
CA ARG A 115 -12.10 11.07 11.98
C ARG A 115 -13.44 11.00 11.23
N GLY A 116 -14.18 9.90 11.37
CA GLY A 116 -15.51 9.72 10.76
C GLY A 116 -15.49 9.44 9.25
N LEU A 117 -14.31 9.20 8.64
CA LEU A 117 -14.21 8.88 7.22
C LEU A 117 -14.51 7.40 6.93
N VAL A 118 -14.27 6.54 7.89
CA VAL A 118 -14.51 5.10 7.86
C VAL A 118 -15.37 4.73 9.08
N ALA A 119 -16.38 3.90 8.91
CA ALA A 119 -17.23 3.50 10.03
C ALA A 119 -16.48 2.64 11.05
N SER A 120 -16.91 2.69 12.31
CA SER A 120 -16.21 2.08 13.46
C SER A 120 -16.17 0.54 13.41
N ASP A 121 -17.05 -0.07 12.64
CA ASP A 121 -17.15 -1.52 12.47
C ASP A 121 -16.29 -2.07 11.31
N TRP A 122 -15.46 -1.27 10.70
CA TRP A 122 -14.70 -1.56 9.49
C TRP A 122 -13.96 -2.91 9.52
N ARG A 123 -13.45 -3.31 10.69
CA ARG A 123 -12.76 -4.60 10.86
C ARG A 123 -13.66 -5.82 10.62
N ARG A 124 -14.98 -5.69 10.82
CA ARG A 124 -15.94 -6.77 10.66
C ARG A 124 -16.57 -6.87 9.27
N ARG A 125 -16.22 -5.96 8.37
CA ARG A 125 -16.83 -5.85 7.05
C ARG A 125 -16.32 -6.89 6.04
N LEU A 126 -15.08 -7.33 6.22
CA LEU A 126 -14.41 -8.28 5.36
C LEU A 126 -13.84 -9.43 6.18
N PRO A 127 -13.55 -10.59 5.55
CA PRO A 127 -12.95 -11.72 6.25
C PRO A 127 -11.64 -11.36 6.97
N ASN A 128 -11.24 -12.18 7.93
CA ASN A 128 -10.00 -12.03 8.66
C ASN A 128 -9.76 -10.61 9.21
N GLN A 129 -10.82 -9.99 9.76
CA GLN A 129 -10.79 -8.63 10.30
C GLN A 129 -10.29 -7.58 9.30
N SER A 130 -10.63 -7.74 8.02
CA SER A 130 -10.22 -6.86 6.92
C SER A 130 -8.71 -6.88 6.63
N VAL A 131 -8.02 -7.95 7.01
CA VAL A 131 -6.60 -8.20 6.75
C VAL A 131 -6.49 -9.30 5.68
N PRO A 132 -6.31 -8.95 4.39
CA PRO A 132 -6.29 -9.93 3.30
C PRO A 132 -5.01 -10.77 3.25
N TYR A 133 -3.93 -10.27 3.81
CA TYR A 133 -2.61 -10.91 3.84
C TYR A 133 -1.77 -10.34 4.97
N THR A 134 -0.70 -11.05 5.31
CA THR A 134 0.32 -10.59 6.25
C THR A 134 1.67 -10.48 5.56
N SER A 135 2.63 -9.88 6.24
CA SER A 135 4.02 -9.78 5.82
C SER A 135 4.91 -9.60 7.06
N THR A 136 6.18 -9.31 6.85
CA THR A 136 7.13 -9.02 7.94
C THR A 136 8.27 -8.14 7.44
N ILE A 137 9.13 -7.71 8.35
CA ILE A 137 10.40 -7.04 8.03
C ILE A 137 11.50 -8.08 7.98
N VAL A 138 12.25 -8.04 6.89
CA VAL A 138 13.42 -8.88 6.62
C VAL A 138 14.62 -8.00 6.25
N PHE A 139 15.79 -8.61 6.10
CA PHE A 139 17.01 -7.91 5.71
C PHE A 139 17.39 -8.28 4.27
N VAL A 140 17.77 -7.28 3.48
CA VAL A 140 18.47 -7.48 2.23
C VAL A 140 19.90 -7.02 2.43
N VAL A 141 20.85 -7.90 2.14
CA VAL A 141 22.28 -7.65 2.29
C VAL A 141 22.99 -7.75 0.96
N ARG A 142 24.23 -7.24 0.88
CA ARG A 142 25.09 -7.43 -0.28
C ARG A 142 25.45 -8.91 -0.42
N LYS A 143 25.68 -9.36 -1.66
CA LYS A 143 26.03 -10.75 -1.99
C LYS A 143 27.21 -11.24 -1.16
N GLY A 144 27.07 -12.45 -0.61
CA GLY A 144 28.08 -13.05 0.29
C GLY A 144 28.05 -12.47 1.70
N ASN A 145 27.11 -11.61 2.03
CA ASN A 145 26.89 -11.02 3.36
C ASN A 145 28.19 -10.55 4.05
N PRO A 146 28.94 -9.62 3.46
CA PRO A 146 30.31 -9.26 3.90
C PRO A 146 30.37 -8.70 5.32
N LYS A 147 29.25 -8.19 5.85
CA LYS A 147 29.13 -7.69 7.23
C LYS A 147 28.67 -8.76 8.24
N GLY A 148 28.35 -9.97 7.79
CA GLY A 148 27.91 -11.08 8.65
C GLY A 148 26.60 -10.78 9.38
N VAL A 149 25.63 -10.07 8.73
CA VAL A 149 24.36 -9.71 9.34
C VAL A 149 23.39 -10.88 9.25
N HIS A 150 23.03 -11.49 10.36
CA HIS A 150 22.09 -12.60 10.47
C HIS A 150 20.92 -12.33 11.41
N ASP A 151 21.10 -11.42 12.37
CA ASP A 151 20.11 -11.10 13.39
C ASP A 151 20.13 -9.61 13.72
N TRP A 152 19.11 -9.14 14.42
CA TRP A 152 18.94 -7.75 14.85
C TRP A 152 20.16 -7.16 15.57
N PRO A 153 20.82 -7.85 16.53
CA PRO A 153 22.02 -7.30 17.18
C PRO A 153 23.19 -7.02 16.23
N ASP A 154 23.23 -7.67 15.05
CA ASP A 154 24.31 -7.46 14.08
C ASP A 154 24.19 -6.09 13.39
N LEU A 155 22.99 -5.52 13.32
CA LEU A 155 22.71 -4.23 12.68
C LEU A 155 23.39 -3.03 13.37
N ILE A 156 23.81 -3.19 14.62
CA ILE A 156 24.44 -2.14 15.42
C ILE A 156 25.92 -2.44 15.72
N LYS A 157 26.50 -3.44 15.05
CA LYS A 157 27.91 -3.80 15.21
C LYS A 157 28.80 -2.98 14.28
N GLY A 158 29.92 -2.51 14.81
CA GLY A 158 30.96 -1.86 14.02
C GLY A 158 30.45 -0.70 13.16
N ASP A 159 30.72 -0.79 11.87
CA ASP A 159 30.40 0.21 10.86
C ASP A 159 29.25 -0.23 9.93
N VAL A 160 28.40 -1.15 10.36
CA VAL A 160 27.23 -1.57 9.56
C VAL A 160 26.35 -0.37 9.26
N SER A 161 26.10 -0.14 7.99
CA SER A 161 25.28 0.96 7.48
C SER A 161 23.91 0.46 7.04
N VAL A 162 22.85 0.98 7.66
CA VAL A 162 21.48 0.52 7.49
C VAL A 162 20.70 1.45 6.57
N VAL A 163 19.85 0.88 5.71
CA VAL A 163 18.86 1.62 4.91
C VAL A 163 17.47 1.19 5.36
N THR A 164 16.66 2.17 5.76
CA THR A 164 15.25 1.97 6.10
C THR A 164 14.50 3.28 5.88
N PRO A 165 13.22 3.24 5.45
CA PRO A 165 12.49 4.47 5.24
C PRO A 165 12.10 5.16 6.55
N ASN A 166 11.79 6.44 6.44
CA ASN A 166 11.43 7.29 7.57
C ASN A 166 10.14 6.80 8.25
N PRO A 167 10.17 6.47 9.55
CA PRO A 167 8.99 5.98 10.28
C PRO A 167 7.86 7.03 10.41
N ARG A 168 8.14 8.31 10.17
CA ARG A 168 7.10 9.36 10.19
C ARG A 168 6.27 9.41 8.89
N SER A 169 6.75 8.81 7.81
CA SER A 169 6.06 8.83 6.51
C SER A 169 5.74 7.44 5.96
N SER A 170 6.42 6.40 6.43
CA SER A 170 6.40 5.05 5.88
C SER A 170 5.97 4.02 6.92
N GLY A 171 5.01 3.17 6.54
CA GLY A 171 4.65 1.99 7.34
C GLY A 171 5.81 0.99 7.47
N ASN A 172 6.67 0.86 6.44
CA ASN A 172 7.90 0.07 6.54
C ASN A 172 8.81 0.59 7.66
N GLY A 173 9.05 1.90 7.69
CA GLY A 173 9.87 2.50 8.73
C GLY A 173 9.28 2.30 10.12
N GLN A 174 7.95 2.41 10.28
CA GLN A 174 7.29 2.11 11.56
C GLN A 174 7.46 0.65 11.95
N LEU A 175 7.22 -0.28 11.03
CA LEU A 175 7.39 -1.71 11.31
C LEU A 175 8.85 -2.08 11.57
N SER A 176 9.83 -1.44 10.92
CA SER A 176 11.25 -1.64 11.22
C SER A 176 11.59 -1.24 12.65
N VAL A 177 11.06 -0.12 13.14
CA VAL A 177 11.21 0.32 14.53
C VAL A 177 10.55 -0.67 15.50
N LEU A 178 9.31 -1.09 15.22
CA LEU A 178 8.59 -2.04 16.07
C LEU A 178 9.24 -3.44 16.07
N ALA A 179 9.75 -3.89 14.91
CA ALA A 179 10.47 -5.17 14.80
C ALA A 179 11.80 -5.13 15.57
N ALA A 180 12.54 -4.04 15.45
CA ALA A 180 13.78 -3.79 16.20
C ALA A 180 13.53 -3.79 17.72
N TRP A 181 12.52 -3.06 18.16
CA TRP A 181 12.07 -3.06 19.55
C TRP A 181 11.69 -4.45 20.03
N GLY A 182 10.81 -5.12 19.28
CA GLY A 182 10.31 -6.44 19.62
C GLY A 182 11.40 -7.50 19.64
N SER A 183 12.45 -7.34 18.82
CA SER A 183 13.61 -8.26 18.85
C SER A 183 14.33 -8.28 20.19
N VAL A 184 14.27 -7.19 20.94
CA VAL A 184 14.81 -7.09 22.31
C VAL A 184 13.77 -7.55 23.33
N ALA A 185 12.56 -6.99 23.27
CA ALA A 185 11.51 -7.22 24.26
C ALA A 185 11.05 -8.69 24.31
N THR A 186 10.88 -9.35 23.16
CA THR A 186 10.45 -10.76 23.09
C THR A 186 11.53 -11.77 23.51
N ARG A 187 12.76 -11.29 23.65
CA ARG A 187 13.89 -12.09 24.17
C ARG A 187 14.18 -11.79 25.64
N GLY A 188 13.27 -11.13 26.36
CA GLY A 188 13.40 -10.81 27.79
C GLY A 188 14.20 -9.55 28.08
N GLY A 189 14.54 -8.75 27.09
CA GLY A 189 15.17 -7.46 27.28
C GLY A 189 14.23 -6.44 27.94
N SER A 190 14.79 -5.54 28.74
CA SER A 190 14.04 -4.48 29.42
C SER A 190 13.61 -3.37 28.42
N HIS A 191 12.66 -2.54 28.86
CA HIS A 191 12.25 -1.33 28.14
C HIS A 191 13.44 -0.42 27.82
N SER A 192 14.32 -0.17 28.78
CA SER A 192 15.53 0.65 28.57
C SER A 192 16.45 0.05 27.51
N GLN A 193 16.69 -1.26 27.56
CA GLN A 193 17.49 -1.95 26.55
C GLN A 193 16.89 -1.84 25.15
N ALA A 194 15.57 -1.93 25.01
CA ALA A 194 14.89 -1.74 23.73
C ALA A 194 15.00 -0.29 23.23
N VAL A 195 14.87 0.73 24.12
CA VAL A 195 15.11 2.14 23.79
C VAL A 195 16.53 2.34 23.28
N ASP A 196 17.53 1.83 24.00
CA ASP A 196 18.94 2.02 23.66
C ASP A 196 19.31 1.31 22.36
N TYR A 197 18.75 0.12 22.14
CA TYR A 197 18.93 -0.62 20.91
C TYR A 197 18.36 0.15 19.71
N VAL A 198 17.10 0.59 19.76
CA VAL A 198 16.46 1.34 18.65
C VAL A 198 17.18 2.68 18.43
N ARG A 199 17.58 3.38 19.50
CA ARG A 199 18.39 4.61 19.39
C ARG A 199 19.69 4.35 18.65
N THR A 200 20.39 3.28 18.97
CA THR A 200 21.65 2.92 18.32
C THR A 200 21.41 2.54 16.87
N LEU A 201 20.39 1.70 16.58
CA LEU A 201 20.03 1.33 15.21
C LEU A 201 19.75 2.56 14.35
N LEU A 202 19.00 3.55 14.86
CA LEU A 202 18.68 4.76 14.10
C LEU A 202 19.95 5.63 13.79
N ARG A 203 21.00 5.51 14.59
CA ARG A 203 22.30 6.16 14.28
C ARG A 203 23.07 5.44 13.18
N HIS A 204 22.81 4.16 12.93
CA HIS A 204 23.36 3.38 11.82
C HIS A 204 22.60 3.60 10.51
N VAL A 205 21.47 4.32 10.53
CA VAL A 205 20.69 4.60 9.32
C VAL A 205 21.39 5.67 8.48
N ALA A 206 21.92 5.24 7.34
CA ALA A 206 22.62 6.11 6.40
C ALA A 206 21.68 7.03 5.60
N VAL A 207 20.48 6.53 5.29
CA VAL A 207 19.47 7.26 4.52
C VAL A 207 18.08 6.94 5.04
N SER A 208 17.22 7.97 5.11
CA SER A 208 15.84 7.88 5.64
C SER A 208 14.85 8.38 4.58
N ASP A 209 14.58 7.53 3.61
CA ASP A 209 13.70 7.82 2.48
C ASP A 209 12.23 7.91 2.88
N ALA A 210 11.41 8.52 2.02
CA ALA A 210 10.00 8.76 2.31
C ALA A 210 9.11 7.51 2.31
N GLY A 211 9.55 6.43 1.66
CA GLY A 211 8.80 5.18 1.50
C GLY A 211 9.69 3.98 1.24
N ALA A 212 9.08 2.77 1.24
CA ALA A 212 9.80 1.51 1.05
C ALA A 212 10.50 1.47 -0.33
N ARG A 213 9.82 1.92 -1.39
CA ARG A 213 10.34 1.86 -2.75
C ARG A 213 11.56 2.78 -2.91
N SER A 214 11.51 4.01 -2.44
CA SER A 214 12.66 4.92 -2.51
C SER A 214 13.85 4.43 -1.67
N ALA A 215 13.61 3.80 -0.52
CA ALA A 215 14.66 3.16 0.25
C ALA A 215 15.29 1.97 -0.50
N GLY A 216 14.47 1.17 -1.20
CA GLY A 216 14.94 0.12 -2.10
C GLY A 216 15.81 0.65 -3.23
N ASP A 217 15.43 1.77 -3.86
CA ASP A 217 16.21 2.41 -4.92
C ASP A 217 17.54 2.97 -4.38
N SER A 218 17.54 3.58 -3.19
CA SER A 218 18.77 4.02 -2.51
C SER A 218 19.71 2.85 -2.24
N PHE A 219 19.17 1.71 -1.80
CA PHE A 219 19.97 0.50 -1.57
C PHE A 219 20.43 -0.15 -2.88
N THR A 220 19.52 -0.46 -3.80
CA THR A 220 19.81 -1.25 -4.99
C THR A 220 20.53 -0.46 -6.09
N LEU A 221 20.05 0.75 -6.42
CA LEU A 221 20.55 1.56 -7.53
C LEU A 221 21.66 2.50 -7.10
N ALA A 222 21.46 3.25 -6.01
CA ALA A 222 22.48 4.18 -5.49
C ALA A 222 23.56 3.49 -4.64
N ARG A 223 23.38 2.18 -4.35
CA ARG A 223 24.31 1.33 -3.59
C ARG A 223 24.65 1.87 -2.18
N VAL A 224 23.73 2.59 -1.57
CA VAL A 224 23.88 3.10 -0.21
C VAL A 224 23.71 1.95 0.79
N GLY A 225 24.54 1.91 1.83
CA GLY A 225 24.42 1.00 2.96
C GLY A 225 24.82 -0.45 2.71
N ASP A 226 24.94 -1.19 3.78
CA ASP A 226 25.31 -2.60 3.81
C ASP A 226 24.09 -3.52 3.92
N VAL A 227 23.04 -3.06 4.61
CA VAL A 227 21.80 -3.81 4.85
C VAL A 227 20.58 -2.90 4.74
N GLN A 228 19.54 -3.42 4.09
CA GLN A 228 18.23 -2.76 4.00
C GLN A 228 17.22 -3.51 4.88
N LEU A 229 16.45 -2.77 5.67
CA LEU A 229 15.27 -3.28 6.38
C LEU A 229 14.03 -3.03 5.52
N THR A 230 13.40 -4.08 5.02
CA THR A 230 12.29 -3.94 4.09
C THR A 230 11.23 -5.03 4.27
N TRP A 231 10.10 -4.86 3.62
CA TRP A 231 9.04 -5.84 3.54
C TRP A 231 9.53 -7.12 2.85
N GLU A 232 9.01 -8.27 3.27
CA GLU A 232 9.36 -9.57 2.67
C GLU A 232 9.11 -9.60 1.16
N ASN A 233 7.98 -9.09 0.69
CA ASN A 233 7.68 -9.03 -0.75
C ASN A 233 8.62 -8.12 -1.54
N GLU A 234 9.05 -7.00 -0.97
CA GLU A 234 10.04 -6.11 -1.60
C GLU A 234 11.40 -6.80 -1.67
N ALA A 235 11.84 -7.43 -0.58
CA ALA A 235 13.08 -8.19 -0.53
C ALA A 235 13.11 -9.31 -1.58
N LEU A 236 12.03 -10.08 -1.68
CA LEU A 236 11.90 -11.15 -2.68
C LEU A 236 12.00 -10.60 -4.11
N ARG A 237 11.39 -9.44 -4.38
CA ARG A 237 11.44 -8.78 -5.68
C ARG A 237 12.84 -8.23 -5.98
N GLU A 238 13.45 -7.53 -5.03
CA GLU A 238 14.77 -6.90 -5.17
C GLU A 238 15.86 -7.94 -5.39
N VAL A 239 15.88 -9.00 -4.57
CA VAL A 239 16.85 -10.10 -4.70
C VAL A 239 16.62 -10.88 -6.01
N ALA A 240 15.37 -11.10 -6.44
CA ALA A 240 15.10 -11.75 -7.71
C ALA A 240 15.61 -10.95 -8.93
N ALA A 241 15.55 -9.62 -8.84
CA ALA A 241 16.06 -8.73 -9.89
C ALA A 241 17.60 -8.55 -9.85
N ASN A 242 18.26 -8.80 -8.71
CA ASN A 242 19.69 -8.53 -8.47
C ASN A 242 20.39 -9.75 -7.84
N LYS A 243 20.20 -10.94 -8.43
CA LYS A 243 20.66 -12.24 -7.86
C LYS A 243 22.16 -12.32 -7.56
N ASP A 244 22.95 -11.62 -8.36
CA ASP A 244 24.41 -11.64 -8.24
C ASP A 244 24.96 -10.56 -7.29
N GLU A 245 24.09 -9.66 -6.80
CA GLU A 245 24.48 -8.53 -5.98
C GLU A 245 23.85 -8.54 -4.57
N LEU A 246 22.71 -9.22 -4.40
CA LEU A 246 21.90 -9.17 -3.17
C LEU A 246 21.55 -10.55 -2.64
N GLU A 247 21.34 -10.62 -1.33
CA GLU A 247 20.84 -11.79 -0.61
C GLU A 247 19.76 -11.39 0.38
N LEU A 248 18.76 -12.27 0.53
CA LEU A 248 17.69 -12.15 1.52
C LEU A 248 18.09 -12.89 2.80
N ILE A 249 18.04 -12.21 3.92
CA ILE A 249 18.23 -12.76 5.26
C ILE A 249 16.94 -12.65 6.05
N TYR A 250 16.46 -13.77 6.54
CA TYR A 250 15.36 -13.84 7.50
C TYR A 250 15.93 -13.80 8.91
N PRO A 251 15.66 -12.72 9.69
CA PRO A 251 16.09 -12.70 11.09
C PRO A 251 15.34 -13.78 11.89
N PRO A 252 15.93 -14.32 12.98
CA PRO A 252 15.30 -15.36 13.79
C PRO A 252 13.95 -14.99 14.39
N VAL A 253 13.67 -13.71 14.58
CA VAL A 253 12.39 -13.17 15.03
C VAL A 253 12.10 -11.86 14.33
N SER A 254 10.85 -11.63 13.94
CA SER A 254 10.41 -10.35 13.40
C SER A 254 8.93 -10.10 13.71
N ILE A 255 8.41 -8.92 13.34
CA ILE A 255 7.03 -8.55 13.61
C ILE A 255 6.07 -9.15 12.59
N LEU A 256 4.89 -9.61 13.06
CA LEU A 256 3.76 -9.90 12.20
C LEU A 256 3.14 -8.58 11.72
N ALA A 257 3.36 -8.26 10.46
CA ALA A 257 2.74 -7.11 9.83
C ALA A 257 1.36 -7.49 9.25
N GLU A 258 0.35 -6.68 9.57
CA GLU A 258 -1.05 -6.91 9.22
C GLU A 258 -1.62 -5.73 8.42
N PRO A 259 -1.24 -5.59 7.12
CA PRO A 259 -1.83 -4.57 6.26
C PRO A 259 -3.34 -4.79 6.15
N ALA A 260 -4.10 -3.71 6.32
CA ALA A 260 -5.55 -3.80 6.35
C ALA A 260 -6.19 -3.00 5.21
N VAL A 261 -7.39 -3.40 4.81
CA VAL A 261 -8.14 -2.80 3.72
C VAL A 261 -9.56 -2.46 4.15
N THR A 262 -10.11 -1.38 3.61
CA THR A 262 -11.53 -1.04 3.77
C THR A 262 -11.96 -0.03 2.71
N TRP A 263 -13.27 0.15 2.52
CA TRP A 263 -13.79 1.30 1.77
C TRP A 263 -13.94 2.52 2.68
N VAL A 264 -13.86 3.70 2.09
CA VAL A 264 -13.96 4.98 2.77
C VAL A 264 -15.40 5.48 2.68
N ASP A 265 -16.19 5.29 3.72
CA ASP A 265 -17.63 5.56 3.75
C ASP A 265 -17.97 7.00 3.33
N ALA A 266 -17.17 7.95 3.75
CA ALA A 266 -17.36 9.36 3.41
C ALA A 266 -17.25 9.64 1.90
N ASN A 267 -16.59 8.77 1.13
CA ASN A 267 -16.34 8.97 -0.29
C ASN A 267 -17.17 8.02 -1.20
N VAL A 268 -17.73 6.93 -0.65
CA VAL A 268 -18.57 5.98 -1.39
C VAL A 268 -20.05 6.16 -1.03
N THR A 269 -20.56 7.35 -1.19
CA THR A 269 -21.91 7.75 -0.75
C THR A 269 -23.02 7.22 -1.63
N ASP A 270 -22.75 6.90 -2.91
CA ASP A 270 -23.73 6.29 -3.80
C ASP A 270 -23.63 4.76 -3.80
N THR A 271 -24.75 4.09 -3.98
CA THR A 271 -24.87 2.62 -3.91
C THR A 271 -24.02 1.89 -4.94
N LYS A 272 -23.78 2.49 -6.12
CA LYS A 272 -22.99 1.86 -7.18
C LYS A 272 -21.51 1.84 -6.81
N THR A 273 -20.94 3.01 -6.45
CA THR A 273 -19.54 3.11 -6.03
C THR A 273 -19.27 2.28 -4.78
N ALA A 274 -20.19 2.27 -3.81
CA ALA A 274 -20.10 1.39 -2.65
C ALA A 274 -20.09 -0.09 -3.02
N GLY A 275 -20.95 -0.49 -3.98
CA GLY A 275 -20.98 -1.86 -4.52
C GLY A 275 -19.69 -2.25 -5.24
N TYR A 276 -19.08 -1.33 -6.01
CA TYR A 276 -17.80 -1.55 -6.69
C TYR A 276 -16.65 -1.70 -5.69
N ALA A 277 -16.56 -0.81 -4.72
CA ALA A 277 -15.55 -0.84 -3.67
C ALA A 277 -15.61 -2.15 -2.88
N LYS A 278 -16.83 -2.55 -2.46
CA LYS A 278 -17.04 -3.82 -1.77
C LYS A 278 -16.63 -5.01 -2.63
N ALA A 279 -17.10 -5.11 -3.88
CA ALA A 279 -16.78 -6.23 -4.76
C ALA A 279 -15.26 -6.33 -5.04
N TYR A 280 -14.58 -5.19 -5.18
CA TYR A 280 -13.14 -5.14 -5.35
C TYR A 280 -12.39 -5.68 -4.12
N LEU A 281 -12.79 -5.25 -2.94
CA LEU A 281 -12.15 -5.72 -1.72
C LEU A 281 -12.50 -7.19 -1.40
N ASP A 282 -13.74 -7.63 -1.65
CA ASP A 282 -14.13 -9.03 -1.50
C ASP A 282 -13.25 -9.98 -2.36
N TYR A 283 -12.83 -9.51 -3.56
CA TYR A 283 -11.97 -10.29 -4.45
C TYR A 283 -10.62 -10.66 -3.80
N LEU A 284 -10.06 -9.79 -2.97
CA LEU A 284 -8.82 -10.05 -2.25
C LEU A 284 -8.88 -11.30 -1.36
N PHE A 285 -10.08 -11.65 -0.87
CA PHE A 285 -10.30 -12.77 0.03
C PHE A 285 -10.74 -14.05 -0.69
N THR A 286 -10.92 -14.01 -2.02
CA THR A 286 -11.17 -15.22 -2.84
C THR A 286 -9.91 -16.06 -3.00
N ASP A 287 -10.05 -17.34 -3.39
CA ASP A 287 -8.89 -18.18 -3.68
C ASP A 287 -8.02 -17.59 -4.78
N ALA A 288 -8.63 -17.05 -5.84
CA ALA A 288 -7.91 -16.40 -6.93
C ALA A 288 -7.13 -15.15 -6.47
N GLY A 289 -7.72 -14.32 -5.61
CA GLY A 289 -7.04 -13.18 -5.01
C GLY A 289 -5.90 -13.62 -4.10
N GLN A 290 -6.10 -14.65 -3.30
CA GLN A 290 -5.10 -15.17 -2.36
C GLN A 290 -3.91 -15.87 -3.07
N GLU A 291 -4.14 -16.54 -4.21
CA GLU A 291 -3.06 -17.04 -5.06
C GLU A 291 -2.20 -15.89 -5.62
N GLN A 292 -2.83 -14.80 -6.06
CA GLN A 292 -2.09 -13.61 -6.49
C GLN A 292 -1.30 -12.99 -5.33
N VAL A 293 -1.90 -12.89 -4.16
CA VAL A 293 -1.22 -12.45 -2.92
C VAL A 293 0.09 -13.22 -2.72
N ALA A 294 0.04 -14.56 -2.76
CA ALA A 294 1.22 -15.41 -2.61
C ALA A 294 2.24 -15.23 -3.74
N GLN A 295 1.78 -15.14 -4.99
CA GLN A 295 2.63 -14.92 -6.18
C GLN A 295 3.43 -13.62 -6.10
N TYR A 296 2.90 -12.60 -5.42
CA TYR A 296 3.57 -11.31 -5.23
C TYR A 296 4.34 -11.22 -3.91
N GLY A 297 4.54 -12.35 -3.20
CA GLY A 297 5.41 -12.43 -2.01
C GLY A 297 4.77 -11.95 -0.71
N TYR A 298 3.46 -11.83 -0.68
CA TYR A 298 2.70 -11.63 0.55
C TYR A 298 2.23 -12.97 1.10
N ARG A 299 2.01 -13.06 2.40
CA ARG A 299 1.55 -14.26 3.10
C ARG A 299 0.02 -14.30 3.11
N PRO A 300 -0.64 -15.20 2.34
CA PRO A 300 -2.09 -15.34 2.34
C PRO A 300 -2.63 -15.62 3.75
N PHE A 301 -3.83 -15.12 4.04
CA PHE A 301 -4.51 -15.49 5.28
C PHE A 301 -5.08 -16.92 5.23
N LYS A 302 -5.20 -17.51 4.04
CA LYS A 302 -5.63 -18.90 3.83
C LYS A 302 -4.45 -19.85 4.00
N PRO A 303 -4.42 -20.68 5.06
CA PRO A 303 -3.27 -21.54 5.37
C PRO A 303 -2.93 -22.53 4.25
N GLU A 304 -3.94 -23.07 3.56
CA GLU A 304 -3.77 -24.02 2.48
C GLU A 304 -3.09 -23.40 1.25
N ILE A 305 -3.32 -22.11 0.99
CA ILE A 305 -2.64 -21.39 -0.08
C ILE A 305 -1.20 -21.07 0.36
N LEU A 306 -1.02 -20.55 1.58
CA LEU A 306 0.32 -20.28 2.10
C LEU A 306 1.21 -21.54 2.07
N ALA A 307 0.67 -22.71 2.44
CA ALA A 307 1.40 -23.98 2.43
C ALA A 307 1.90 -24.36 1.04
N ARG A 308 1.13 -24.10 -0.02
CA ARG A 308 1.57 -24.34 -1.42
C ARG A 308 2.74 -23.47 -1.86
N HIS A 309 2.92 -22.33 -1.22
CA HIS A 309 4.00 -21.37 -1.50
C HIS A 309 5.15 -21.40 -0.48
N SER A 310 5.23 -22.43 0.37
CA SER A 310 6.21 -22.53 1.48
C SER A 310 7.67 -22.49 1.04
N ASN A 311 8.00 -22.90 -0.18
CA ASN A 311 9.35 -22.78 -0.73
C ASN A 311 9.80 -21.32 -0.90
N ARG A 312 8.87 -20.40 -1.12
CA ARG A 312 9.13 -18.97 -1.31
C ARG A 312 8.83 -18.16 -0.04
N LEU A 313 7.84 -18.59 0.72
CA LEU A 313 7.36 -17.97 1.94
C LEU A 313 7.53 -18.97 3.10
N PRO A 314 8.77 -19.17 3.60
CA PRO A 314 9.04 -20.16 4.62
C PRO A 314 8.33 -19.82 5.94
N PRO A 315 8.06 -20.81 6.81
CA PRO A 315 7.59 -20.55 8.16
C PRO A 315 8.56 -19.65 8.93
N LEU A 316 8.05 -18.63 9.61
CA LEU A 316 8.84 -17.65 10.36
C LEU A 316 8.31 -17.50 11.78
N ALA A 317 9.21 -17.23 12.73
CA ALA A 317 8.84 -16.81 14.08
C ALA A 317 8.47 -15.32 14.07
N LEU A 318 7.18 -15.03 13.97
CA LEU A 318 6.65 -13.68 13.94
C LEU A 318 5.89 -13.39 15.25
N PHE A 319 6.25 -12.27 15.90
CA PHE A 319 5.51 -11.83 17.08
C PHE A 319 4.39 -10.85 16.67
N PRO A 320 3.18 -10.99 17.23
CA PRO A 320 2.09 -10.04 17.02
C PRO A 320 2.34 -8.74 17.79
N ILE A 321 1.64 -7.67 17.41
CA ILE A 321 1.73 -6.38 18.10
C ILE A 321 1.46 -6.48 19.60
N GLY A 322 0.60 -7.40 20.04
CA GLY A 322 0.30 -7.67 21.43
C GLY A 322 1.48 -8.13 22.30
N ALA A 323 2.61 -8.50 21.68
CA ALA A 323 3.83 -8.83 22.41
C ALA A 323 4.62 -7.60 22.91
N ILE A 324 4.35 -6.41 22.35
CA ILE A 324 5.11 -5.18 22.64
C ILE A 324 4.23 -3.97 22.99
N ALA A 325 2.93 -4.05 22.74
CA ALA A 325 1.94 -3.03 23.05
C ALA A 325 0.58 -3.71 23.28
N LYS A 326 -0.39 -3.01 23.82
CA LYS A 326 -1.74 -3.55 24.03
C LYS A 326 -2.42 -3.92 22.69
N ASP A 327 -2.32 -3.02 21.72
CA ASP A 327 -2.86 -3.16 20.38
C ASP A 327 -2.17 -2.18 19.42
N TRP A 328 -2.58 -2.13 18.14
CA TRP A 328 -2.02 -1.22 17.15
C TRP A 328 -2.24 0.27 17.46
N ALA A 329 -3.35 0.62 18.12
CA ALA A 329 -3.62 2.01 18.49
C ALA A 329 -2.70 2.47 19.61
N ASP A 330 -2.50 1.63 20.61
CA ASP A 330 -1.57 1.84 21.72
C ASP A 330 -0.12 1.90 21.22
N ALA A 331 0.30 0.97 20.33
CA ALA A 331 1.61 1.01 19.70
C ALA A 331 1.85 2.32 18.93
N ARG A 332 0.84 2.80 18.18
CA ARG A 332 0.93 4.08 17.48
C ARG A 332 1.18 5.23 18.43
N GLU A 333 0.46 5.29 19.56
CA GLU A 333 0.60 6.35 20.57
C GLU A 333 1.96 6.28 21.26
N GLN A 334 2.33 5.11 21.76
CA GLN A 334 3.58 4.92 22.50
C GLN A 334 4.82 5.18 21.66
N PHE A 335 4.84 4.68 20.41
CA PHE A 335 6.05 4.74 19.59
C PHE A 335 6.13 5.99 18.72
N PHE A 336 5.00 6.44 18.14
CA PHE A 336 4.97 7.44 17.08
C PHE A 336 4.09 8.66 17.40
N GLY A 337 3.41 8.67 18.56
CA GLY A 337 2.65 9.81 19.05
C GLY A 337 3.54 10.97 19.45
N THR A 338 2.94 12.12 19.74
CA THR A 338 3.65 13.29 20.28
C THR A 338 4.30 12.91 21.62
N ASN A 339 5.59 13.18 21.78
CA ASN A 339 6.42 12.74 22.91
C ASN A 339 6.53 11.22 23.07
N GLY A 340 6.23 10.44 22.03
CA GLY A 340 6.43 9.00 22.02
C GLY A 340 7.91 8.60 21.98
N ILE A 341 8.15 7.30 21.99
CA ILE A 341 9.51 6.71 22.02
C ILE A 341 10.38 7.25 20.88
N LEU A 342 9.83 7.39 19.67
CA LEU A 342 10.60 7.90 18.53
C LEU A 342 11.03 9.36 18.73
N ASP A 343 10.20 10.21 19.35
CA ASP A 343 10.56 11.58 19.67
C ASP A 343 11.65 11.63 20.74
N ALA A 344 11.49 10.84 21.80
CA ALA A 344 12.47 10.75 22.89
C ALA A 344 13.85 10.22 22.42
N ILE A 345 13.86 9.29 21.46
CA ILE A 345 15.11 8.76 20.87
C ILE A 345 15.76 9.79 19.95
N SER A 346 14.98 10.58 19.22
CA SER A 346 15.45 11.56 18.23
C SER A 346 15.87 12.89 18.85
N ALA A 347 15.51 13.15 20.10
CA ALA A 347 15.91 14.37 20.82
C ALA A 347 17.43 14.42 21.02
N PRO A 348 18.09 15.57 20.80
CA PRO A 348 19.52 15.73 21.12
C PRO A 348 19.77 15.36 22.59
N SER A 349 20.81 14.55 22.85
CA SER A 349 21.24 14.23 24.20
C SER A 349 21.70 15.51 24.89
N GLY A 350 20.82 16.17 25.68
CA GLY A 350 21.12 17.43 26.35
C GLY A 350 19.94 18.30 26.73
N ALA A 351 18.73 18.00 26.24
CA ALA A 351 17.51 18.68 26.71
C ALA A 351 16.95 18.01 27.97
N VAL A 352 17.72 18.04 29.08
CA VAL A 352 17.15 17.84 30.41
C VAL A 352 16.35 19.11 30.69
N SER A 353 15.01 19.00 30.67
CA SER A 353 14.12 20.02 31.18
C SER A 353 14.49 20.29 32.63
N GLY A 354 15.22 21.40 32.88
CA GLY A 354 15.29 22.02 34.18
C GLY A 354 13.94 22.70 34.45
N THR A 355 13.24 22.24 35.42
CA THR A 355 12.55 22.83 36.56
C THR A 355 11.63 21.81 37.16
#